data_e546d17da0850c475250f631037f33d2
#
_entry.id   e546d17da0850c475250f631037f33d2
#
_cell.length_a   1.000
_cell.length_b   1.000
_cell.length_c   1.000
_cell.angle_alpha   90.00
_cell.angle_beta   90.00
_cell.angle_gamma   90.00
#
_symmetry.space_group_name_H-M   'P 1'
#
loop_
_entity.id
_entity.type
_entity.pdbx_description
1 polymer ?
#
loop_
_entity_poly.entity_id
_entity_poly.type
_entity_poly.pdbx_seq_one_letter_code
_entity_poly.pdbx_strand_id
1 'polypeptide(L)'
;MGNTEQEQTEAMKCYIREVFIPEYAKNFNKELFASDIKFYGKIHFDRSRSENELNMHCHLIVSRKDQTNKKKLSPLTNHKNTKNGVIKGGFDRVNLFQQAEQGFDKLFNYNRQKTKSFAYYNTMKNNPISNQLKFQKQEIYEKNDLAFSLFTSPIPSKLDNSQNHKISS
;
A
#
# COMPACT_ATOMS: atom_id res chain seq x y z
N MET A 1 2.97 -2.71 12.96
CA MET A 1 4.43 -2.97 12.82
C MET A 1 4.98 -3.21 14.20
N GLY A 2 6.06 -4.00 14.32
CA GLY A 2 6.65 -4.36 15.62
C GLY A 2 7.23 -3.17 16.39
N ASN A 3 7.45 -3.39 17.70
CA ASN A 3 7.98 -2.38 18.61
C ASN A 3 9.52 -2.38 18.69
N THR A 4 10.17 -3.42 18.17
CA THR A 4 11.64 -3.55 18.14
C THR A 4 12.16 -3.40 16.72
N GLU A 5 13.43 -2.99 16.56
CA GLU A 5 14.09 -2.93 15.25
C GLU A 5 14.09 -4.29 14.53
N GLN A 6 14.19 -5.38 15.28
CA GLN A 6 14.14 -6.72 14.70
C GLN A 6 12.76 -7.03 14.13
N GLU A 7 11.68 -6.76 14.86
CA GLU A 7 10.31 -6.94 14.38
C GLU A 7 9.99 -6.05 13.19
N GLN A 8 10.46 -4.81 13.20
CA GLN A 8 10.32 -3.88 12.09
C GLN A 8 11.09 -4.36 10.85
N THR A 9 12.28 -4.90 11.05
CA THR A 9 13.10 -5.52 9.98
C THR A 9 12.37 -6.69 9.34
N GLU A 10 11.82 -7.61 10.13
CA GLU A 10 11.07 -8.76 9.61
C GLU A 10 9.77 -8.33 8.92
N ALA A 11 9.06 -7.36 9.45
CA ALA A 11 7.88 -6.78 8.80
C ALA A 11 8.23 -6.17 7.43
N MET A 12 9.33 -5.42 7.34
CA MET A 12 9.81 -4.85 6.07
C MET A 12 10.20 -5.95 5.07
N LYS A 13 10.91 -6.98 5.51
CA LYS A 13 11.27 -8.13 4.67
C LYS A 13 10.04 -8.88 4.18
N CYS A 14 9.06 -9.09 5.06
CA CYS A 14 7.78 -9.70 4.72
C CYS A 14 7.07 -8.89 3.63
N TYR A 15 6.90 -7.59 3.83
CA TYR A 15 6.30 -6.70 2.85
C TYR A 15 7.00 -6.74 1.48
N ILE A 16 8.33 -6.69 1.47
CA ILE A 16 9.10 -6.74 0.22
C ILE A 16 8.84 -8.04 -0.54
N ARG A 17 8.85 -9.19 0.16
CA ARG A 17 8.72 -10.52 -0.45
C ARG A 17 7.27 -10.84 -0.86
N GLU A 18 6.31 -10.52 0.00
CA GLU A 18 4.91 -10.93 -0.19
C GLU A 18 4.09 -9.94 -0.99
N VAL A 19 4.52 -8.66 -1.05
CA VAL A 19 3.78 -7.61 -1.73
C VAL A 19 4.61 -6.95 -2.84
N PHE A 20 5.70 -6.29 -2.48
CA PHE A 20 6.39 -5.40 -3.42
C PHE A 20 6.99 -6.14 -4.62
N ILE A 21 7.71 -7.24 -4.41
CA ILE A 21 8.34 -8.01 -5.50
C ILE A 21 7.30 -8.72 -6.39
N PRO A 22 6.24 -9.35 -5.86
CA PRO A 22 5.14 -9.85 -6.69
C PRO A 22 4.49 -8.78 -7.56
N GLU A 23 4.16 -7.62 -7.00
CA GLU A 23 3.56 -6.52 -7.76
C GLU A 23 4.53 -5.92 -8.79
N TYR A 24 5.83 -5.86 -8.44
CA TYR A 24 6.87 -5.47 -9.39
C TYR A 24 6.95 -6.42 -10.57
N ALA A 25 6.91 -7.75 -10.34
CA ALA A 25 6.93 -8.76 -11.39
C ALA A 25 5.70 -8.66 -12.31
N LYS A 26 4.50 -8.60 -11.74
CA LYS A 26 3.23 -8.45 -12.48
C LYS A 26 3.22 -7.22 -13.38
N ASN A 27 3.83 -6.14 -12.91
CA ASN A 27 3.79 -4.85 -13.59
C ASN A 27 4.58 -4.82 -14.93
N PHE A 28 5.39 -5.84 -15.21
CA PHE A 28 6.04 -5.99 -16.53
C PHE A 28 5.12 -6.56 -17.60
N ASN A 29 3.96 -7.12 -17.23
CA ASN A 29 3.03 -7.77 -18.17
C ASN A 29 3.70 -8.87 -19.02
N LYS A 30 4.57 -9.67 -18.40
CA LYS A 30 5.42 -10.69 -19.07
C LYS A 30 5.29 -12.09 -18.48
N GLU A 31 4.22 -12.39 -17.78
CA GLU A 31 4.06 -13.66 -17.07
C GLU A 31 5.28 -13.98 -16.18
N LEU A 32 5.62 -13.03 -15.31
CA LEU A 32 6.72 -13.16 -14.37
C LEU A 32 6.17 -13.41 -12.96
N PHE A 33 6.85 -14.29 -12.25
CA PHE A 33 6.62 -14.55 -10.82
C PHE A 33 7.66 -13.82 -9.97
N ALA A 34 7.37 -13.68 -8.69
CA ALA A 34 8.33 -13.10 -7.74
C ALA A 34 9.67 -13.84 -7.74
N SER A 35 9.66 -15.18 -7.92
CA SER A 35 10.84 -16.03 -8.03
C SER A 35 11.74 -15.71 -9.22
N ASP A 36 11.21 -15.06 -10.26
CA ASP A 36 12.00 -14.69 -11.44
C ASP A 36 12.80 -13.41 -11.21
N ILE A 37 12.51 -12.67 -10.13
CA ILE A 37 13.12 -11.37 -9.85
C ILE A 37 14.34 -11.54 -8.93
N LYS A 38 15.51 -11.13 -9.40
CA LYS A 38 16.72 -11.01 -8.57
C LYS A 38 16.76 -9.65 -7.93
N PHE A 39 16.86 -9.58 -6.62
CA PHE A 39 16.98 -8.32 -5.90
C PHE A 39 17.87 -8.43 -4.67
N TYR A 40 18.41 -7.30 -4.27
CA TYR A 40 19.09 -7.10 -2.99
C TYR A 40 18.44 -5.93 -2.28
N GLY A 41 18.28 -6.03 -0.97
CA GLY A 41 17.75 -4.98 -0.14
C GLY A 41 18.62 -4.68 1.06
N LYS A 42 18.77 -3.41 1.42
CA LYS A 42 19.37 -2.97 2.68
C LYS A 42 18.37 -2.09 3.41
N ILE A 43 18.05 -2.48 4.64
CA ILE A 43 17.16 -1.73 5.53
C ILE A 43 18.02 -0.80 6.37
N HIS A 44 17.57 0.44 6.51
CA HIS A 44 18.19 1.49 7.31
C HIS A 44 17.15 2.03 8.29
N PHE A 45 17.56 2.32 9.49
CA PHE A 45 16.74 2.92 10.55
C PHE A 45 16.98 4.43 10.64
N ASP A 46 18.17 4.90 10.28
CA ASP A 46 18.55 6.30 10.39
C ASP A 46 18.56 7.01 9.03
N ARG A 47 18.19 8.27 9.05
CA ARG A 47 18.37 9.21 7.95
C ARG A 47 19.11 10.44 8.48
N SER A 48 20.34 10.63 8.07
CA SER A 48 21.26 11.68 8.57
C SER A 48 20.80 13.14 8.39
N ARG A 49 19.62 13.39 7.82
CA ARG A 49 19.09 14.75 7.55
C ARG A 49 17.63 14.97 7.99
N SER A 50 17.05 14.09 8.77
CA SER A 50 15.66 14.21 9.20
C SER A 50 15.56 13.93 10.69
N GLU A 51 14.95 14.83 11.44
CA GLU A 51 14.65 14.69 12.86
C GLU A 51 13.45 13.76 13.13
N ASN A 52 12.90 13.10 12.12
CA ASN A 52 11.78 12.18 12.25
C ASN A 52 12.24 10.83 12.80
N GLU A 53 11.73 10.44 13.96
CA GLU A 53 12.01 9.16 14.62
C GLU A 53 11.61 7.91 13.80
N LEU A 54 10.72 8.05 12.81
CA LEU A 54 10.26 6.96 11.94
C LEU A 54 10.97 6.99 10.58
N ASN A 55 12.28 6.83 10.59
CA ASN A 55 13.11 6.92 9.38
C ASN A 55 13.44 5.58 8.72
N MET A 56 12.83 4.48 9.17
CA MET A 56 13.07 3.18 8.58
C MET A 56 12.72 3.17 7.08
N HIS A 57 13.68 2.80 6.26
CA HIS A 57 13.51 2.67 4.82
C HIS A 57 14.37 1.54 4.26
N CYS A 58 14.01 1.06 3.08
CA CYS A 58 14.77 0.03 2.40
C CYS A 58 15.23 0.52 1.02
N HIS A 59 16.52 0.33 0.74
CA HIS A 59 17.06 0.45 -0.60
C HIS A 59 16.99 -0.89 -1.30
N LEU A 60 16.28 -0.97 -2.42
CA LEU A 60 16.18 -2.17 -3.24
C LEU A 60 16.94 -1.98 -4.56
N ILE A 61 17.84 -2.90 -4.85
CA ILE A 61 18.50 -3.01 -6.14
C ILE A 61 17.90 -4.22 -6.84
N VAL A 62 17.22 -3.99 -7.97
CA VAL A 62 16.60 -5.05 -8.76
C VAL A 62 17.37 -5.26 -10.05
N SER A 63 17.65 -6.52 -10.38
CA SER A 63 18.34 -6.89 -11.61
C SER A 63 17.55 -6.47 -12.85
N ARG A 64 18.26 -6.05 -13.89
CA ARG A 64 17.67 -5.78 -15.21
C ARG A 64 17.35 -7.05 -16.01
N LYS A 65 17.64 -8.21 -15.46
CA LYS A 65 17.35 -9.52 -16.08
C LYS A 65 16.70 -10.43 -15.05
N ASP A 66 15.85 -11.32 -15.53
CA ASP A 66 15.24 -12.38 -14.74
C ASP A 66 16.29 -13.39 -14.23
N GLN A 67 15.88 -14.36 -13.42
CA GLN A 67 16.76 -15.41 -12.88
C GLN A 67 17.47 -16.19 -13.99
N THR A 68 16.81 -16.42 -15.12
CA THR A 68 17.38 -17.17 -16.25
C THR A 68 18.26 -16.31 -17.17
N ASN A 69 18.38 -15.02 -16.93
CA ASN A 69 19.03 -14.00 -17.76
C ASN A 69 18.46 -13.85 -19.19
N LYS A 70 17.30 -14.39 -19.47
CA LYS A 70 16.64 -14.36 -20.80
C LYS A 70 15.74 -13.14 -20.99
N LYS A 71 14.95 -12.79 -19.97
CA LYS A 71 14.00 -11.67 -20.06
C LYS A 71 14.63 -10.37 -19.54
N LYS A 72 14.53 -9.29 -20.30
CA LYS A 72 14.96 -7.96 -19.87
C LYS A 72 13.88 -7.31 -18.99
N LEU A 73 14.27 -6.84 -17.81
CA LEU A 73 13.40 -6.31 -16.76
C LEU A 73 13.70 -4.83 -16.43
N SER A 74 14.12 -4.05 -17.39
CA SER A 74 14.32 -2.61 -17.17
C SER A 74 12.99 -1.87 -17.22
N PRO A 75 12.54 -1.21 -16.13
CA PRO A 75 11.32 -0.40 -16.14
C PRO A 75 11.33 0.72 -17.17
N LEU A 76 12.51 1.25 -17.48
CA LEU A 76 12.67 2.34 -18.45
C LEU A 76 12.41 1.86 -19.87
N THR A 77 13.01 0.74 -20.27
CA THR A 77 12.88 0.20 -21.65
C THR A 77 11.57 -0.56 -21.88
N ASN A 78 10.88 -0.95 -20.81
CA ASN A 78 9.59 -1.64 -20.88
C ASN A 78 8.43 -0.75 -20.39
N HIS A 79 8.61 0.57 -20.39
CA HIS A 79 7.58 1.50 -19.94
C HIS A 79 6.33 1.42 -20.81
N LYS A 80 5.13 1.55 -20.21
CA LYS A 80 3.83 1.46 -20.89
C LYS A 80 3.66 2.40 -22.09
N ASN A 81 4.34 3.55 -22.07
CA ASN A 81 4.30 4.57 -23.10
C ASN A 81 5.40 4.41 -24.16
N THR A 82 6.21 3.34 -24.11
CA THR A 82 7.28 3.12 -25.09
C THR A 82 6.67 2.64 -26.41
N LYS A 83 6.76 3.50 -27.45
CA LYS A 83 6.17 3.23 -28.77
C LYS A 83 6.84 2.05 -29.51
N ASN A 84 8.12 1.81 -29.26
CA ASN A 84 8.96 0.82 -29.94
C ASN A 84 9.18 -0.47 -29.15
N GLY A 85 8.45 -0.67 -28.04
CA GLY A 85 8.56 -1.90 -27.25
C GLY A 85 7.74 -3.04 -27.84
N VAL A 86 8.30 -4.27 -27.79
CA VAL A 86 7.62 -5.50 -28.21
C VAL A 86 6.34 -5.77 -27.40
N ILE A 87 6.14 -5.06 -26.29
CA ILE A 87 5.04 -5.29 -25.34
C ILE A 87 4.18 -4.04 -25.22
N LYS A 88 2.95 -4.13 -25.72
CA LYS A 88 1.91 -3.14 -25.43
C LYS A 88 1.51 -3.22 -23.96
N GLY A 89 1.45 -2.07 -23.28
CA GLY A 89 1.04 -2.01 -21.87
C GLY A 89 2.13 -2.45 -20.89
N GLY A 90 3.37 -2.05 -21.10
CA GLY A 90 4.52 -2.38 -20.25
C GLY A 90 4.49 -1.72 -18.87
N PHE A 91 5.65 -1.60 -18.22
CA PHE A 91 5.81 -1.18 -16.83
C PHE A 91 5.16 0.18 -16.52
N ASP A 92 4.23 0.20 -15.58
CA ASP A 92 3.52 1.37 -15.10
C ASP A 92 3.91 1.69 -13.65
N ARG A 93 4.67 2.76 -13.45
CA ARG A 93 5.10 3.19 -12.10
C ARG A 93 3.95 3.60 -11.21
N VAL A 94 2.95 4.27 -11.75
CA VAL A 94 1.80 4.73 -10.97
C VAL A 94 1.03 3.53 -10.45
N ASN A 95 0.76 2.54 -11.32
CA ASN A 95 0.13 1.31 -10.92
C ASN A 95 0.95 0.56 -9.87
N LEU A 96 2.28 0.42 -10.05
CA LEU A 96 3.13 -0.24 -9.06
C LEU A 96 3.00 0.40 -7.67
N PHE A 97 3.09 1.72 -7.56
CA PHE A 97 3.01 2.39 -6.28
C PHE A 97 1.63 2.26 -5.64
N GLN A 98 0.56 2.32 -6.43
CA GLN A 98 -0.81 2.09 -5.93
C GLN A 98 -0.99 0.66 -5.41
N GLN A 99 -0.56 -0.35 -6.15
CA GLN A 99 -0.68 -1.75 -5.74
C GLN A 99 0.21 -2.06 -4.53
N ALA A 100 1.42 -1.52 -4.48
CA ALA A 100 2.32 -1.66 -3.35
C ALA A 100 1.74 -1.04 -2.08
N GLU A 101 1.13 0.14 -2.17
CA GLU A 101 0.45 0.79 -1.04
C GLU A 101 -0.76 -0.02 -0.56
N GLN A 102 -1.63 -0.45 -1.47
CA GLN A 102 -2.80 -1.26 -1.13
C GLN A 102 -2.41 -2.61 -0.51
N GLY A 103 -1.36 -3.24 -1.05
CA GLY A 103 -0.83 -4.47 -0.51
C GLY A 103 -0.22 -4.30 0.89
N PHE A 104 0.44 -3.17 1.16
CA PHE A 104 0.90 -2.80 2.50
C PHE A 104 -0.27 -2.67 3.47
N ASP A 105 -1.29 -1.92 3.09
CA ASP A 105 -2.46 -1.67 3.93
C ASP A 105 -3.18 -2.98 4.27
N LYS A 106 -3.31 -3.87 3.28
CA LYS A 106 -3.90 -5.19 3.48
C LYS A 106 -3.04 -6.09 4.37
N LEU A 107 -1.72 -6.15 4.14
CA LEU A 107 -0.81 -7.04 4.88
C LEU A 107 -0.75 -6.68 6.36
N PHE A 108 -0.76 -5.40 6.69
CA PHE A 108 -0.64 -4.90 8.06
C PHE A 108 -1.97 -4.45 8.67
N ASN A 109 -3.10 -4.67 8.00
CA ASN A 109 -4.42 -4.17 8.40
C ASN A 109 -4.38 -2.66 8.74
N TYR A 110 -3.70 -1.88 7.89
CA TYR A 110 -3.48 -0.47 8.11
C TYR A 110 -4.59 0.37 7.49
N ASN A 111 -5.34 1.09 8.33
CA ASN A 111 -6.40 1.99 7.89
C ASN A 111 -5.80 3.35 7.46
N ARG A 112 -5.45 3.46 6.20
CA ARG A 112 -4.86 4.66 5.62
C ARG A 112 -5.90 5.75 5.41
N GLN A 113 -5.62 6.94 5.93
CA GLN A 113 -6.41 8.12 5.57
C GLN A 113 -6.26 8.42 4.07
N LYS A 114 -7.36 8.72 3.37
CA LYS A 114 -7.33 9.05 1.93
C LYS A 114 -6.34 10.16 1.58
N THR A 115 -6.28 11.20 2.38
CA THR A 115 -5.34 12.33 2.23
C THR A 115 -3.87 11.91 2.32
N LYS A 116 -3.57 10.73 2.87
CA LYS A 116 -2.22 10.15 2.96
C LYS A 116 -1.97 9.07 1.91
N SER A 117 -2.90 8.85 0.98
CA SER A 117 -2.73 7.85 -0.09
C SER A 117 -1.89 8.39 -1.25
N PHE A 118 -1.18 7.48 -1.91
CA PHE A 118 -0.44 7.78 -3.14
C PHE A 118 -1.36 8.37 -4.21
N ALA A 119 -2.58 7.84 -4.36
CA ALA A 119 -3.55 8.33 -5.32
C ALA A 119 -3.91 9.81 -5.08
N TYR A 120 -4.12 10.20 -3.82
CA TYR A 120 -4.39 11.58 -3.44
C TYR A 120 -3.22 12.50 -3.82
N TYR A 121 -2.00 12.18 -3.37
CA TYR A 121 -0.82 12.98 -3.68
C TYR A 121 -0.54 13.07 -5.17
N ASN A 122 -0.68 11.98 -5.90
CA ASN A 122 -0.49 11.95 -7.35
C ASN A 122 -1.52 12.83 -8.07
N THR A 123 -2.79 12.82 -7.63
CA THR A 123 -3.85 13.66 -8.18
C THR A 123 -3.58 15.13 -7.89
N MET A 124 -3.23 15.48 -6.65
CA MET A 124 -2.95 16.86 -6.25
C MET A 124 -1.74 17.45 -6.96
N LYS A 125 -0.75 16.63 -7.27
CA LYS A 125 0.48 17.09 -7.94
C LYS A 125 0.36 17.19 -9.46
N ASN A 126 -0.33 16.25 -10.10
CA ASN A 126 -0.20 16.02 -11.54
C ASN A 126 -1.49 16.28 -12.32
N ASN A 127 -2.64 16.46 -11.67
CA ASN A 127 -3.91 16.60 -12.35
C ASN A 127 -4.38 18.08 -12.43
N PRO A 128 -5.23 18.41 -13.41
CA PRO A 128 -5.87 19.72 -13.48
C PRO A 128 -6.65 20.05 -12.21
N ILE A 129 -6.79 21.33 -11.89
CA ILE A 129 -7.50 21.85 -10.71
C ILE A 129 -8.93 21.29 -10.60
N SER A 130 -9.62 21.12 -11.73
CA SER A 130 -10.95 20.53 -11.76
C SER A 130 -11.03 19.12 -11.17
N ASN A 131 -10.02 18.30 -11.40
CA ASN A 131 -9.92 16.93 -10.85
C ASN A 131 -9.52 16.95 -9.37
N GLN A 132 -8.62 17.87 -8.98
CA GLN A 132 -8.25 18.08 -7.59
C GLN A 132 -9.47 18.46 -6.74
N LEU A 133 -10.29 19.39 -7.23
CA LEU A 133 -11.53 19.82 -6.57
C LEU A 133 -12.58 18.70 -6.47
N LYS A 134 -12.72 17.86 -7.51
CA LYS A 134 -13.61 16.69 -7.43
C LYS A 134 -13.18 15.72 -6.34
N PHE A 135 -11.88 15.45 -6.24
CA PHE A 135 -11.32 14.54 -5.24
C PHE A 135 -11.52 15.08 -3.81
N GLN A 136 -11.31 16.40 -3.60
CA GLN A 136 -11.55 17.04 -2.31
C GLN A 136 -13.04 17.05 -1.92
N LYS A 137 -13.93 17.31 -2.87
CA LYS A 137 -15.38 17.25 -2.62
C LYS A 137 -15.83 15.85 -2.20
N GLN A 138 -15.35 14.82 -2.88
CA GLN A 138 -15.67 13.44 -2.55
C GLN A 138 -15.23 13.07 -1.12
N GLU A 139 -14.07 13.57 -0.69
CA GLU A 139 -13.58 13.38 0.68
C GLU A 139 -14.49 14.01 1.73
N ILE A 140 -15.01 15.23 1.45
CA ILE A 140 -15.94 15.93 2.34
C ILE A 140 -17.27 15.16 2.48
N TYR A 141 -17.81 14.66 1.38
CA TYR A 141 -19.03 13.85 1.40
C TYR A 141 -18.87 12.58 2.23
N GLU A 142 -17.78 11.84 2.03
CA GLU A 142 -17.52 10.62 2.79
C GLU A 142 -17.30 10.86 4.30
N LYS A 143 -16.68 11.98 4.68
CA LYS A 143 -16.56 12.36 6.10
C LYS A 143 -17.92 12.70 6.71
N ASN A 144 -18.80 13.37 5.97
CA ASN A 144 -20.13 13.72 6.42
C ASN A 144 -21.02 12.48 6.57
N ASP A 145 -20.98 11.53 5.62
CA ASP A 145 -21.71 10.27 5.70
C ASP A 145 -21.26 9.41 6.88
N LEU A 146 -19.95 9.34 7.14
CA LEU A 146 -19.42 8.64 8.30
C LEU A 146 -19.87 9.28 9.61
N ALA A 147 -19.86 10.61 9.71
CA ALA A 147 -20.35 11.32 10.88
C ALA A 147 -21.85 11.07 11.07
N PHE A 148 -22.65 11.11 10.02
CA PHE A 148 -24.08 10.85 10.09
C PHE A 148 -24.39 9.40 10.54
N SER A 149 -23.67 8.40 10.04
CA SER A 149 -23.82 6.99 10.43
C SER A 149 -23.49 6.73 11.91
N LEU A 150 -22.52 7.44 12.45
CA LEU A 150 -22.17 7.35 13.89
C LEU A 150 -23.27 7.94 14.79
N PHE A 151 -23.98 8.97 14.34
CA PHE A 151 -25.09 9.58 15.09
C PHE A 151 -26.39 8.77 14.99
N THR A 152 -26.55 7.95 13.96
CA THR A 152 -27.78 7.16 13.71
C THR A 152 -27.69 5.70 14.15
N SER A 153 -26.56 5.25 14.69
CA SER A 153 -26.41 3.91 15.23
C SER A 153 -27.28 3.73 16.48
N PRO A 154 -28.19 2.73 16.54
CA PRO A 154 -29.02 2.51 17.72
C PRO A 154 -28.16 2.16 18.93
N ILE A 155 -28.43 2.84 20.04
CA ILE A 155 -27.80 2.54 21.34
C ILE A 155 -28.16 1.09 21.70
N PRO A 156 -27.18 0.21 22.02
CA PRO A 156 -27.49 -1.14 22.46
C PRO A 156 -28.30 -1.06 23.77
N SER A 157 -29.56 -1.57 23.74
CA SER A 157 -30.42 -1.68 24.90
C SER A 157 -29.74 -2.58 25.93
N LYS A 158 -29.50 -2.04 27.15
CA LYS A 158 -29.01 -2.81 28.28
C LYS A 158 -29.97 -3.99 28.54
N LEU A 159 -29.45 -5.20 28.48
CA LEU A 159 -30.16 -6.38 28.96
C LEU A 159 -30.50 -6.22 30.45
N ASP A 160 -31.78 -6.23 30.75
CA ASP A 160 -32.32 -6.35 32.10
C ASP A 160 -31.95 -7.73 32.67
N ASN A 161 -31.03 -7.80 33.59
CA ASN A 161 -30.76 -8.94 34.43
C ASN A 161 -31.68 -8.90 35.67
N SER A 162 -32.94 -9.30 35.51
CA SER A 162 -33.79 -9.68 36.65
C SER A 162 -33.56 -11.15 36.95
N GLN A 163 -32.61 -11.45 37.81
CA GLN A 163 -32.52 -12.78 38.46
C GLN A 163 -33.63 -12.92 39.48
N ASN A 164 -34.64 -13.72 39.15
CA ASN A 164 -35.60 -14.24 40.13
C ASN A 164 -34.94 -15.31 40.99
N HIS A 165 -34.63 -14.96 42.22
CA HIS A 165 -34.37 -15.91 43.30
C HIS A 165 -35.70 -16.52 43.74
N LYS A 166 -35.97 -17.79 43.39
CA LYS A 166 -36.96 -18.64 44.09
C LYS A 166 -36.25 -19.44 45.16
N ILE A 167 -36.50 -19.06 46.40
CA ILE A 167 -36.27 -19.88 47.59
C ILE A 167 -37.46 -20.85 47.71
N SER A 168 -37.20 -22.14 47.72
CA SER A 168 -38.15 -23.17 48.09
C SER A 168 -37.71 -23.79 49.42
N SER A 169 -38.64 -23.82 50.30
CA SER A 169 -38.66 -24.50 51.60
C SER A 169 -38.44 -26.02 51.52
#